data_8c21cf7cf33a45e464121942b63254f3
#
_entry.id   8c21cf7cf33a45e464121942b63254f3
#
_cell.length_a   1.000
_cell.length_b   1.000
_cell.length_c   1.000
_cell.angle_alpha   90.00
_cell.angle_beta   90.00
_cell.angle_gamma   90.00
#
_symmetry.space_group_name_H-M   'P 1'
#
loop_
_entity.id
_entity.type
_entity.pdbx_description
1 polymer ?
#
loop_
_entity_poly.entity_id
_entity_poly.type
_entity_poly.pdbx_seq_one_letter_code
_entity_poly.pdbx_strand_id
1 'polypeptide(L)'
;MSNAPADTAWERLAYMQAQRFWIERCFQDAKRELGMAQYEVRGWIGWHHHLTLVCLALLFLLKERCQAHKTTPLLSARDLVELLAIYLPRRPRDEAEVLRQMPQRHAARPRDLEHRRHRLRRAAKIMAKS
;
A
#
# COMPACT_ATOMS: atom_id res chain seq x y z
N MET A 1 -17.49 20.15 -11.20
CA MET A 1 -17.90 20.10 -12.61
C MET A 1 -17.85 18.67 -13.07
N SER A 2 -18.87 18.18 -13.78
CA SER A 2 -18.95 16.83 -14.33
C SER A 2 -18.55 16.88 -15.81
N ASN A 3 -17.84 15.84 -16.29
CA ASN A 3 -17.54 15.64 -17.70
C ASN A 3 -18.67 14.90 -18.43
N ALA A 4 -19.80 14.67 -17.75
CA ALA A 4 -20.95 14.01 -18.34
C ALA A 4 -21.63 14.91 -19.38
N PRO A 5 -22.20 14.36 -20.47
CA PRO A 5 -23.03 15.10 -21.42
C PRO A 5 -24.15 15.86 -20.74
N ALA A 6 -24.55 16.99 -21.32
CA ALA A 6 -25.56 17.88 -20.72
C ALA A 6 -26.95 17.24 -20.57
N ASP A 7 -27.25 16.21 -21.36
CA ASP A 7 -28.49 15.43 -21.37
C ASP A 7 -28.48 14.24 -20.40
N THR A 8 -27.42 14.10 -19.59
CA THR A 8 -27.29 12.99 -18.63
C THR A 8 -28.36 13.08 -17.55
N ALA A 9 -29.11 12.00 -17.35
CA ALA A 9 -30.17 11.91 -16.34
C ALA A 9 -29.61 12.13 -14.92
N TRP A 10 -30.36 12.81 -14.05
CA TRP A 10 -29.97 13.14 -12.68
C TRP A 10 -29.65 11.93 -11.82
N GLU A 11 -30.39 10.82 -12.01
CA GLU A 11 -30.17 9.57 -11.31
C GLU A 11 -28.77 9.01 -11.60
N ARG A 12 -28.32 9.12 -12.87
CA ARG A 12 -26.99 8.68 -13.27
C ARG A 12 -25.90 9.57 -12.69
N LEU A 13 -26.10 10.88 -12.65
CA LEU A 13 -25.17 11.81 -12.02
C LEU A 13 -25.07 11.54 -10.50
N ALA A 14 -26.18 11.32 -9.83
CA ALA A 14 -26.22 10.96 -8.42
C ALA A 14 -25.49 9.63 -8.14
N TYR A 15 -25.71 8.62 -9.00
CA TYR A 15 -25.01 7.35 -8.92
C TYR A 15 -23.47 7.51 -9.09
N MET A 16 -23.05 8.28 -10.10
CA MET A 16 -21.60 8.55 -10.31
C MET A 16 -20.98 9.28 -9.12
N GLN A 17 -21.69 10.23 -8.51
CA GLN A 17 -21.23 10.92 -7.32
C GLN A 17 -21.14 9.97 -6.11
N ALA A 18 -22.09 9.06 -5.95
CA ALA A 18 -22.07 8.05 -4.89
C ALA A 18 -20.88 7.07 -5.05
N GLN A 19 -20.51 6.71 -6.30
CA GLN A 19 -19.34 5.87 -6.55
C GLN A 19 -18.02 6.52 -6.07
N ARG A 20 -17.89 7.84 -6.17
CA ARG A 20 -16.74 8.58 -5.67
C ARG A 20 -16.51 8.37 -4.17
N PHE A 21 -17.60 8.35 -3.39
CA PHE A 21 -17.52 8.08 -1.95
C PHE A 21 -16.82 6.74 -1.66
N TRP A 22 -17.13 5.69 -2.41
CA TRP A 22 -16.52 4.37 -2.22
C TRP A 22 -15.04 4.35 -2.55
N ILE A 23 -14.61 5.11 -3.56
CA ILE A 23 -13.19 5.25 -3.90
C ILE A 23 -12.45 5.94 -2.76
N GLU A 24 -12.99 7.05 -2.25
CA GLU A 24 -12.41 7.78 -1.13
C GLU A 24 -12.34 6.90 0.13
N ARG A 25 -13.38 6.10 0.38
CA ARG A 25 -13.42 5.15 1.50
C ARG A 25 -12.34 4.07 1.36
N CYS A 26 -12.16 3.50 0.17
CA CYS A 26 -11.10 2.52 -0.09
C CYS A 26 -9.70 3.11 0.19
N PHE A 27 -9.44 4.34 -0.23
CA PHE A 27 -8.17 5.02 0.07
C PHE A 27 -7.99 5.30 1.57
N GLN A 28 -9.07 5.64 2.27
CA GLN A 28 -9.04 5.81 3.73
C GLN A 28 -8.64 4.50 4.43
N ASP A 29 -9.29 3.41 4.09
CA ASP A 29 -9.02 2.09 4.66
C ASP A 29 -7.58 1.65 4.32
N ALA A 30 -7.11 1.85 3.09
CA ALA A 30 -5.75 1.56 2.69
C ALA A 30 -4.70 2.37 3.48
N LYS A 31 -4.95 3.65 3.72
CA LYS A 31 -4.05 4.52 4.49
C LYS A 31 -4.02 4.18 5.97
N ARG A 32 -5.17 3.89 6.56
CA ARG A 32 -5.30 3.66 8.01
C ARG A 32 -4.90 2.26 8.42
N GLU A 33 -5.36 1.26 7.67
CA GLU A 33 -5.29 -0.14 8.10
C GLU A 33 -4.18 -0.94 7.37
N LEU A 34 -3.78 -0.53 6.17
CA LEU A 34 -2.85 -1.29 5.32
C LEU A 34 -1.50 -0.61 5.08
N GLY A 35 -1.24 0.49 5.79
CA GLY A 35 0.05 1.15 5.75
C GLY A 35 0.34 1.91 4.44
N MET A 36 -0.65 2.24 3.62
CA MET A 36 -0.44 3.01 2.39
C MET A 36 0.26 4.36 2.64
N ALA A 37 0.00 4.99 3.79
CA ALA A 37 0.61 6.26 4.19
C ALA A 37 2.00 6.09 4.84
N GLN A 38 2.46 4.87 5.10
CA GLN A 38 3.71 4.57 5.81
C GLN A 38 4.89 4.34 4.85
N TYR A 39 4.79 4.83 3.62
CA TYR A 39 5.85 4.68 2.64
C TYR A 39 7.01 5.65 2.91
N GLU A 40 8.20 5.11 3.21
CA GLU A 40 9.39 5.89 3.53
C GLU A 40 10.48 5.81 2.45
N VAL A 41 10.38 4.89 1.50
CA VAL A 41 11.41 4.65 0.50
C VAL A 41 11.22 5.55 -0.72
N ARG A 42 12.27 6.29 -1.13
CA ARG A 42 12.21 7.24 -2.25
C ARG A 42 12.40 6.64 -3.64
N GLY A 43 12.60 5.32 -3.75
CA GLY A 43 12.88 4.66 -5.01
C GLY A 43 11.59 4.30 -5.78
N TRP A 44 11.57 4.50 -7.10
CA TRP A 44 10.45 4.16 -7.96
C TRP A 44 10.01 2.69 -7.83
N ILE A 45 10.96 1.75 -7.88
CA ILE A 45 10.69 0.32 -7.73
C ILE A 45 10.09 0.01 -6.35
N GLY A 46 10.66 0.58 -5.28
CA GLY A 46 10.15 0.40 -3.92
C GLY A 46 8.73 0.93 -3.76
N TRP A 47 8.41 2.07 -4.39
CA TRP A 47 7.06 2.64 -4.38
C TRP A 47 6.05 1.70 -5.06
N HIS A 48 6.38 1.18 -6.24
CA HIS A 48 5.52 0.22 -6.93
C HIS A 48 5.30 -1.08 -6.13
N HIS A 49 6.36 -1.62 -5.53
CA HIS A 49 6.25 -2.79 -4.65
C HIS A 49 5.32 -2.52 -3.47
N HIS A 50 5.51 -1.38 -2.78
CA HIS A 50 4.69 -1.01 -1.64
C HIS A 50 3.21 -0.88 -2.04
N LEU A 51 2.91 -0.11 -3.09
CA LEU A 51 1.53 0.05 -3.55
C LEU A 51 0.90 -1.27 -4.02
N THR A 52 1.65 -2.12 -4.72
CA THR A 52 1.15 -3.43 -5.15
C THR A 52 0.75 -4.28 -3.94
N LEU A 53 1.58 -4.32 -2.90
CA LEU A 53 1.27 -5.06 -1.67
C LEU A 53 0.05 -4.48 -0.95
N VAL A 54 -0.07 -3.15 -0.87
CA VAL A 54 -1.26 -2.49 -0.30
C VAL A 54 -2.51 -2.81 -1.10
N CYS A 55 -2.46 -2.77 -2.43
CA CYS A 55 -3.61 -3.12 -3.28
C CYS A 55 -4.02 -4.58 -3.13
N LEU A 56 -3.05 -5.51 -3.05
CA LEU A 56 -3.33 -6.93 -2.81
C LEU A 56 -3.96 -7.16 -1.43
N ALA A 57 -3.45 -6.50 -0.40
CA ALA A 57 -4.02 -6.56 0.94
C ALA A 57 -5.43 -5.98 0.98
N LEU A 58 -5.68 -4.85 0.30
CA LEU A 58 -7.01 -4.25 0.20
C LEU A 58 -7.99 -5.19 -0.51
N LEU A 59 -7.57 -5.80 -1.63
CA LEU A 59 -8.38 -6.77 -2.37
C LEU A 59 -8.72 -7.98 -1.51
N PHE A 60 -7.76 -8.49 -0.74
CA PHE A 60 -7.97 -9.57 0.20
C PHE A 60 -9.01 -9.20 1.26
N LEU A 61 -8.87 -8.04 1.93
CA LEU A 61 -9.84 -7.58 2.92
C LEU A 61 -11.24 -7.39 2.34
N LEU A 62 -11.35 -6.85 1.13
CA LEU A 62 -12.63 -6.69 0.46
C LEU A 62 -13.28 -8.04 0.17
N LYS A 63 -12.50 -9.02 -0.30
CA LYS A 63 -12.97 -10.38 -0.54
C LYS A 63 -13.50 -11.03 0.74
N GLU A 64 -12.73 -10.95 1.82
CA GLU A 64 -13.14 -11.49 3.13
C GLU A 64 -14.40 -10.81 3.65
N ARG A 65 -14.51 -9.48 3.54
CA ARG A 65 -15.74 -8.75 3.88
C ARG A 65 -16.94 -9.21 3.06
N CYS A 66 -16.79 -9.40 1.77
CA CYS A 66 -17.88 -9.87 0.91
C CYS A 66 -18.33 -11.28 1.31
N GLN A 67 -17.40 -12.15 1.70
CA GLN A 67 -17.72 -13.51 2.17
C GLN A 67 -18.41 -13.47 3.55
N ALA A 68 -17.88 -12.67 4.47
CA ALA A 68 -18.40 -12.53 5.82
C ALA A 68 -19.74 -11.75 5.88
N HIS A 69 -20.08 -10.99 4.85
CA HIS A 69 -21.29 -10.12 4.86
C HIS A 69 -22.59 -10.87 5.13
N LYS A 70 -22.66 -12.15 4.77
CA LYS A 70 -23.84 -13.00 5.04
C LYS A 70 -24.04 -13.31 6.52
N THR A 71 -22.95 -13.41 7.28
CA THR A 71 -22.95 -13.76 8.71
C THR A 71 -22.72 -12.56 9.63
N THR A 72 -21.92 -11.60 9.17
CA THR A 72 -21.53 -10.42 9.93
C THR A 72 -21.60 -9.15 9.05
N PRO A 73 -22.80 -8.61 8.79
CA PRO A 73 -23.00 -7.54 7.79
C PRO A 73 -22.32 -6.21 8.14
N LEU A 74 -21.98 -5.97 9.41
CA LEU A 74 -21.37 -4.71 9.89
C LEU A 74 -19.84 -4.80 10.05
N LEU A 75 -19.20 -5.87 9.59
CA LEU A 75 -17.76 -6.07 9.72
C LEU A 75 -16.97 -4.98 8.97
N SER A 76 -16.18 -4.20 9.69
CA SER A 76 -15.33 -3.16 9.12
C SER A 76 -13.98 -3.71 8.66
N ALA A 77 -13.24 -2.95 7.83
CA ALA A 77 -11.86 -3.30 7.46
C ALA A 77 -10.96 -3.41 8.68
N ARG A 78 -11.15 -2.54 9.68
CA ARG A 78 -10.39 -2.55 10.93
C ARG A 78 -10.63 -3.83 11.73
N ASP A 79 -11.89 -4.25 11.90
CA ASP A 79 -12.22 -5.47 12.63
C ASP A 79 -11.56 -6.70 12.00
N LEU A 80 -11.53 -6.76 10.67
CA LEU A 80 -10.83 -7.81 9.94
C LEU A 80 -9.32 -7.79 10.19
N VAL A 81 -8.70 -6.63 10.17
CA VAL A 81 -7.25 -6.50 10.45
C VAL A 81 -6.94 -6.93 11.88
N GLU A 82 -7.77 -6.57 12.85
CA GLU A 82 -7.61 -6.99 14.24
C GLU A 82 -7.77 -8.51 14.39
N LEU A 83 -8.77 -9.10 13.75
CA LEU A 83 -8.94 -10.56 13.73
C LEU A 83 -7.76 -11.27 13.06
N LEU A 84 -7.32 -10.79 11.90
CA LEU A 84 -6.16 -11.35 11.21
C LEU A 84 -4.88 -11.23 12.02
N ALA A 85 -4.73 -10.16 12.81
CA ALA A 85 -3.57 -10.01 13.70
C ALA A 85 -3.51 -11.08 14.80
N ILE A 86 -4.64 -11.70 15.14
CA ILE A 86 -4.71 -12.81 16.09
C ILE A 86 -4.38 -14.13 15.39
N TYR A 87 -4.93 -14.35 14.19
CA TYR A 87 -4.81 -15.64 13.48
C TYR A 87 -3.53 -15.77 12.66
N LEU A 88 -2.97 -14.65 12.17
CA LEU A 88 -1.74 -14.71 11.40
C LEU A 88 -0.52 -14.85 12.33
N PRO A 89 0.33 -15.87 12.11
CA PRO A 89 1.52 -16.04 12.91
C PRO A 89 2.44 -14.84 12.74
N ARG A 90 2.69 -14.13 13.82
CA ARG A 90 3.74 -13.10 13.86
C ARG A 90 5.08 -13.80 13.94
N ARG A 91 6.03 -13.40 13.09
CA ARG A 91 7.40 -13.87 13.25
C ARG A 91 7.90 -13.45 14.64
N PRO A 92 8.37 -14.40 15.47
CA PRO A 92 8.96 -14.05 16.72
C PRO A 92 10.13 -13.11 16.47
N ARG A 93 10.20 -11.99 17.18
CA ARG A 93 11.34 -11.07 17.18
C ARG A 93 12.23 -11.39 18.38
N ASP A 94 12.71 -12.62 18.42
CA ASP A 94 13.71 -13.02 19.40
C ASP A 94 15.13 -12.65 18.93
N GLU A 95 16.08 -12.72 19.82
CA GLU A 95 17.49 -12.43 19.55
C GLU A 95 18.04 -13.32 18.42
N ALA A 96 17.69 -14.60 18.41
CA ALA A 96 18.13 -15.56 17.41
C ALA A 96 17.67 -15.16 15.98
N GLU A 97 16.44 -14.71 15.81
CA GLU A 97 15.93 -14.24 14.51
C GLU A 97 16.62 -12.94 14.07
N VAL A 98 16.89 -12.03 15.00
CA VAL A 98 17.66 -10.81 14.71
C VAL A 98 19.07 -11.15 14.26
N LEU A 99 19.77 -12.03 14.98
CA LEU A 99 21.11 -12.49 14.62
C LEU A 99 21.14 -13.21 13.27
N ARG A 100 20.11 -14.01 12.96
CA ARG A 100 19.98 -14.68 11.67
C ARG A 100 19.83 -13.69 10.51
N GLN A 101 19.11 -12.59 10.71
CA GLN A 101 18.87 -11.57 9.67
C GLN A 101 20.06 -10.60 9.49
N MET A 102 20.89 -10.43 10.50
CA MET A 102 22.03 -9.51 10.45
C MET A 102 22.97 -9.72 9.26
N PRO A 103 23.47 -10.94 8.97
CA PRO A 103 24.36 -11.16 7.84
C PRO A 103 23.74 -10.75 6.50
N GLN A 104 22.45 -11.03 6.30
CA GLN A 104 21.72 -10.63 5.08
C GLN A 104 21.61 -9.12 4.93
N ARG A 105 21.31 -8.40 6.03
CA ARG A 105 21.28 -6.93 6.05
C ARG A 105 22.66 -6.32 5.82
N HIS A 106 23.71 -6.91 6.39
CA HIS A 106 25.08 -6.45 6.20
C HIS A 106 25.59 -6.69 4.78
N ALA A 107 25.22 -7.81 4.15
CA ALA A 107 25.57 -8.10 2.76
C ALA A 107 24.86 -7.17 1.75
N ALA A 108 23.67 -6.66 2.08
CA ALA A 108 22.93 -5.71 1.23
C ALA A 108 23.54 -4.28 1.28
N ARG A 109 24.06 -3.83 2.42
CA ARG A 109 24.58 -2.48 2.64
C ARG A 109 25.66 -2.03 1.63
N PRO A 110 26.69 -2.81 1.30
CA PRO A 110 27.69 -2.42 0.31
C PRO A 110 27.07 -2.16 -1.07
N ARG A 111 26.15 -3.02 -1.51
CA ARG A 111 25.43 -2.86 -2.79
C ARG A 111 24.63 -1.57 -2.84
N ASP A 112 23.91 -1.24 -1.77
CA ASP A 112 23.12 0.00 -1.66
C ASP A 112 24.03 1.24 -1.69
N LEU A 113 25.19 1.21 -1.05
CA LEU A 113 26.18 2.28 -1.08
C LEU A 113 26.76 2.48 -2.48
N GLU A 114 27.05 1.39 -3.20
CA GLU A 114 27.56 1.44 -4.57
C GLU A 114 26.51 2.01 -5.53
N HIS A 115 25.27 1.55 -5.45
CA HIS A 115 24.15 2.12 -6.23
C HIS A 115 23.95 3.61 -5.94
N ARG A 116 24.08 4.04 -4.68
CA ARG A 116 24.00 5.45 -4.29
C ARG A 116 25.15 6.27 -4.90
N ARG A 117 26.40 5.77 -4.84
CA ARG A 117 27.56 6.42 -5.45
C ARG A 117 27.40 6.55 -6.96
N HIS A 118 26.95 5.52 -7.63
CA HIS A 118 26.69 5.53 -9.07
C HIS A 118 25.63 6.58 -9.46
N ARG A 119 24.53 6.66 -8.72
CA ARG A 119 23.48 7.69 -8.94
C ARG A 119 24.03 9.10 -8.77
N LEU A 120 24.81 9.36 -7.73
CA LEU A 120 25.41 10.66 -7.49
C LEU A 120 26.37 11.08 -8.60
N ARG A 121 27.24 10.14 -9.07
CA ARG A 121 28.14 10.39 -10.19
C ARG A 121 27.39 10.68 -11.49
N ARG A 122 26.27 10.02 -11.72
CA ARG A 122 25.43 10.24 -12.89
C ARG A 122 24.73 11.62 -12.85
N ALA A 123 24.21 12.01 -11.69
CA ALA A 123 23.63 13.33 -11.47
C ALA A 123 24.65 14.46 -11.66
N ALA A 124 25.86 14.31 -11.10
CA ALA A 124 26.94 15.28 -11.29
C ALA A 124 27.36 15.45 -12.75
N LYS A 125 27.41 14.35 -13.55
CA LYS A 125 27.70 14.40 -14.98
C LYS A 125 26.63 15.13 -15.80
N ILE A 126 25.37 15.02 -15.39
CA ILE A 126 24.25 15.73 -16.05
C ILE A 126 24.35 17.23 -15.78
N MET A 127 24.59 17.61 -14.51
CA MET A 127 24.77 19.02 -14.12
C MET A 127 25.99 19.72 -14.74
N ALA A 128 27.07 18.96 -15.01
CA ALA A 128 28.28 19.50 -15.66
C ALA A 128 28.11 19.67 -17.17
N LYS A 129 27.03 19.17 -17.79
CA LYS A 129 26.73 19.32 -19.23
C LYS A 129 25.67 20.39 -19.53
N SER A 130 25.05 20.95 -18.49
CA SER A 130 24.11 22.08 -18.58
C SER A 130 24.82 23.37 -18.33
#